data_a520e25f723de95631a0b2d7ef8889d6
#
_entry.id   a520e25f723de95631a0b2d7ef8889d6
#
_cell.length_a   1.000
_cell.length_b   1.000
_cell.length_c   1.000
_cell.angle_alpha   90.00
_cell.angle_beta   90.00
_cell.angle_gamma   90.00
#
_symmetry.space_group_name_H-M   'P 1'
#
loop_
_entity.id
_entity.type
_entity.pdbx_description
1 polymer ?
#
loop_
_entity_poly.entity_id
_entity_poly.type
_entity_poly.pdbx_seq_one_letter_code
_entity_poly.pdbx_strand_id
1 'polypeptide(L)'
;ALNAPVLQEAKAYERHIDIKWIPQSKEDIKYYRIYRSFDGVTYQPVAIRRPWMNRYTDFLGEVGKKAYYKVTAVDYALNESNDSQTVSATTYPMTDEQLLDMVQEANFRYYWEGAEPNSGLARENIPGRNDMIATGASGFGIMAIVAGIERGFITREEGVQRFLKITSFLEKADKFHGAVSHFIDGTTGKTVAFFGPKDNGGDLVETSFLFQGLLTARQYFDQENDKEKQIRRSIDSLWKNVEWSWYKQFKDSPYLYWHWSPDQAWVINHKLIGW
;
A
#
# COMPACT_ATOMS: atom_id res chain seq x y z
N ALA A 1 21.62 0.68 24.78
CA ALA A 1 22.28 -0.01 23.69
C ALA A 1 21.21 -0.46 22.70
N LEU A 2 21.44 -0.30 21.41
CA LEU A 2 20.53 -0.78 20.37
C LEU A 2 20.49 -2.32 20.36
N ASN A 3 19.27 -2.86 20.21
CA ASN A 3 19.11 -4.29 19.97
C ASN A 3 19.52 -4.64 18.53
N ALA A 4 20.10 -5.82 18.35
CA ALA A 4 20.37 -6.37 17.03
C ALA A 4 19.05 -6.53 16.25
N PRO A 5 18.99 -6.16 14.96
CA PRO A 5 17.82 -6.47 14.11
C PRO A 5 17.58 -7.97 14.03
N VAL A 6 16.30 -8.36 13.85
CA VAL A 6 15.93 -9.76 13.65
C VAL A 6 15.64 -9.96 12.18
N LEU A 7 16.54 -10.63 11.46
CA LEU A 7 16.33 -11.05 10.07
C LEU A 7 15.27 -12.14 10.02
N GLN A 8 14.29 -12.00 9.11
CA GLN A 8 13.21 -12.97 8.94
C GLN A 8 13.57 -14.00 7.86
N GLU A 9 14.06 -13.53 6.72
CA GLU A 9 14.35 -14.37 5.56
C GLU A 9 15.39 -13.76 4.62
N ALA A 10 16.00 -14.62 3.79
CA ALA A 10 16.64 -14.27 2.53
C ALA A 10 15.95 -15.05 1.41
N LYS A 11 15.21 -14.34 0.54
CA LYS A 11 14.48 -14.93 -0.58
C LYS A 11 15.27 -14.70 -1.87
N ALA A 12 15.74 -15.78 -2.48
CA ALA A 12 16.46 -15.69 -3.74
C ALA A 12 15.51 -15.64 -4.93
N TYR A 13 15.99 -14.97 -5.97
CA TYR A 13 15.42 -14.90 -7.30
C TYR A 13 16.50 -15.22 -8.34
N GLU A 14 16.27 -14.95 -9.63
CA GLU A 14 17.22 -15.30 -10.66
C GLU A 14 18.57 -14.59 -10.50
N ARG A 15 18.55 -13.28 -10.23
CA ARG A 15 19.77 -12.44 -10.20
C ARG A 15 19.89 -11.55 -8.97
N HIS A 16 18.99 -11.69 -8.01
CA HIS A 16 19.01 -10.91 -6.78
C HIS A 16 18.49 -11.71 -5.59
N ILE A 17 18.76 -11.22 -4.40
CA ILE A 17 18.27 -11.75 -3.15
C ILE A 17 17.62 -10.62 -2.36
N ASP A 18 16.36 -10.82 -1.97
CA ASP A 18 15.67 -9.96 -1.02
C ASP A 18 15.96 -10.44 0.40
N ILE A 19 16.37 -9.52 1.26
CA ILE A 19 16.43 -9.76 2.71
C ILE A 19 15.40 -8.88 3.42
N LYS A 20 14.77 -9.44 4.45
CA LYS A 20 13.72 -8.77 5.23
C LYS A 20 14.00 -8.94 6.72
N TRP A 21 13.78 -7.89 7.50
CA TRP A 21 13.91 -7.90 8.96
C TRP A 21 12.69 -7.31 9.66
N ILE A 22 12.55 -7.60 10.95
CA ILE A 22 11.49 -7.03 11.77
C ILE A 22 11.80 -5.55 12.02
N PRO A 23 10.86 -4.63 11.72
CA PRO A 23 11.06 -3.22 12.04
C PRO A 23 11.21 -3.00 13.55
N GLN A 24 12.14 -2.14 13.92
CA GLN A 24 12.32 -1.68 15.30
C GLN A 24 11.75 -0.27 15.46
N SER A 25 11.68 0.26 16.70
CA SER A 25 11.25 1.63 16.94
C SER A 25 12.08 2.63 16.13
N LYS A 26 11.41 3.52 15.42
CA LYS A 26 12.05 4.50 14.51
C LYS A 26 12.73 5.64 15.26
N GLU A 27 12.40 5.84 16.54
CA GLU A 27 12.88 6.97 17.34
C GLU A 27 14.35 6.84 17.70
N ASP A 28 14.80 5.60 17.89
CA ASP A 28 16.17 5.29 18.32
C ASP A 28 17.12 5.01 17.15
N ILE A 29 16.60 4.77 15.95
CA ILE A 29 17.38 4.29 14.80
C ILE A 29 17.51 5.38 13.74
N LYS A 30 18.74 5.72 13.40
CA LYS A 30 19.07 6.61 12.29
C LYS A 30 19.01 5.88 10.94
N TYR A 31 19.57 4.66 10.88
CA TYR A 31 19.54 3.78 9.71
C TYR A 31 19.89 2.33 10.08
N TYR A 32 19.55 1.42 9.18
CA TYR A 32 20.09 0.06 9.15
C TYR A 32 21.28 -0.03 8.21
N ARG A 33 22.29 -0.80 8.57
CA ARG A 33 23.43 -1.13 7.71
C ARG A 33 23.36 -2.60 7.34
N ILE A 34 23.50 -2.89 6.04
CA ILE A 34 23.42 -4.24 5.51
C ILE A 34 24.82 -4.69 5.12
N TYR A 35 25.18 -5.88 5.58
CA TYR A 35 26.45 -6.53 5.28
C TYR A 35 26.21 -7.78 4.45
N ARG A 36 27.08 -8.00 3.46
CA ARG A 36 27.09 -9.19 2.60
C ARG A 36 28.44 -9.88 2.69
N SER A 37 28.40 -11.21 2.61
CA SER A 37 29.55 -12.08 2.43
C SER A 37 29.28 -13.11 1.33
N PHE A 38 30.32 -13.52 0.60
CA PHE A 38 30.24 -14.64 -0.33
C PHE A 38 30.85 -15.94 0.22
N ASP A 39 31.66 -15.86 1.26
CA ASP A 39 32.31 -16.99 1.92
C ASP A 39 31.70 -17.34 3.31
N GLY A 40 30.80 -16.52 3.80
CA GLY A 40 30.16 -16.66 5.12
C GLY A 40 31.04 -16.21 6.28
N VAL A 41 32.24 -15.70 6.02
CA VAL A 41 33.23 -15.32 7.03
C VAL A 41 33.58 -13.84 6.92
N THR A 42 33.90 -13.36 5.72
CA THR A 42 34.30 -11.96 5.46
C THR A 42 33.11 -11.15 5.00
N TYR A 43 32.64 -10.24 5.86
CA TYR A 43 31.48 -9.40 5.59
C TYR A 43 31.89 -7.97 5.22
N GLN A 44 31.24 -7.42 4.22
CA GLN A 44 31.44 -6.02 3.80
C GLN A 44 30.09 -5.28 3.79
N PRO A 45 30.04 -4.00 4.18
CA PRO A 45 28.83 -3.19 4.09
C PRO A 45 28.48 -2.96 2.62
N VAL A 46 27.23 -3.25 2.25
CA VAL A 46 26.74 -3.10 0.86
C VAL A 46 25.64 -2.08 0.72
N ALA A 47 24.93 -1.75 1.81
CA ALA A 47 23.86 -0.78 1.76
C ALA A 47 23.55 -0.14 3.12
N ILE A 48 22.84 0.99 3.06
CA ILE A 48 22.17 1.65 4.17
C ILE A 48 20.68 1.72 3.85
N ARG A 49 19.82 1.49 4.85
CA ARG A 49 18.37 1.65 4.74
C ARG A 49 17.83 2.54 5.83
N ARG A 50 16.88 3.40 5.47
CA ARG A 50 16.19 4.30 6.40
C ARG A 50 15.38 3.52 7.43
N PRO A 51 15.07 4.08 8.63
CA PRO A 51 14.41 3.35 9.71
C PRO A 51 13.02 2.78 9.36
N TRP A 52 12.33 3.36 8.39
CA TRP A 52 11.02 2.89 7.93
C TRP A 52 11.09 1.78 6.88
N MET A 53 12.30 1.43 6.40
CA MET A 53 12.54 0.36 5.44
C MET A 53 13.02 -0.87 6.19
N ASN A 54 12.38 -1.99 5.93
CA ASN A 54 12.72 -3.28 6.53
C ASN A 54 13.06 -4.35 5.48
N ARG A 55 13.45 -3.90 4.30
CA ARG A 55 13.82 -4.76 3.16
C ARG A 55 14.99 -4.16 2.38
N TYR A 56 15.82 -5.05 1.86
CA TYR A 56 16.87 -4.73 0.90
C TYR A 56 16.91 -5.76 -0.21
N THR A 57 16.94 -5.30 -1.44
CA THR A 57 17.14 -6.13 -2.64
C THR A 57 18.60 -6.01 -3.08
N ASP A 58 19.33 -7.11 -3.00
CA ASP A 58 20.74 -7.17 -3.40
C ASP A 58 20.86 -7.79 -4.79
N PHE A 59 21.17 -6.96 -5.79
CA PHE A 59 21.36 -7.42 -7.16
C PHE A 59 22.75 -8.04 -7.32
N LEU A 60 22.81 -9.36 -7.55
CA LEU A 60 24.06 -10.13 -7.73
C LEU A 60 24.43 -10.30 -9.20
N GLY A 61 23.48 -10.15 -10.13
CA GLY A 61 23.69 -10.20 -11.59
C GLY A 61 23.86 -11.59 -12.17
N GLU A 62 24.03 -12.65 -11.37
CA GLU A 62 24.37 -14.00 -11.77
C GLU A 62 23.44 -15.03 -11.14
N VAL A 63 23.20 -16.11 -11.87
CA VAL A 63 22.52 -17.32 -11.39
C VAL A 63 23.51 -18.22 -10.64
N GLY A 64 23.04 -18.94 -9.61
CA GLY A 64 23.86 -19.89 -8.84
C GLY A 64 24.79 -19.23 -7.83
N LYS A 65 24.64 -17.92 -7.59
CA LYS A 65 25.49 -17.18 -6.66
C LYS A 65 24.92 -17.20 -5.25
N LYS A 66 25.68 -17.75 -4.32
CA LYS A 66 25.34 -17.77 -2.89
C LYS A 66 25.84 -16.51 -2.20
N ALA A 67 25.00 -15.92 -1.36
CA ALA A 67 25.40 -14.81 -0.50
C ALA A 67 24.82 -14.97 0.91
N TYR A 68 25.56 -14.43 1.88
CA TYR A 68 25.21 -14.41 3.30
C TYR A 68 25.04 -12.97 3.75
N TYR A 69 24.09 -12.73 4.64
CA TYR A 69 23.74 -11.38 5.07
C TYR A 69 23.63 -11.27 6.58
N LYS A 70 24.00 -10.09 7.06
CA LYS A 70 23.75 -9.59 8.41
C LYS A 70 23.26 -8.16 8.33
N VAL A 71 22.49 -7.73 9.33
CA VAL A 71 22.01 -6.37 9.45
C VAL A 71 22.32 -5.85 10.85
N THR A 72 22.71 -4.59 10.93
CA THR A 72 22.87 -3.86 12.19
C THR A 72 21.98 -2.63 12.19
N ALA A 73 21.63 -2.12 13.37
CA ALA A 73 20.99 -0.84 13.57
C ALA A 73 22.03 0.19 14.03
N VAL A 74 21.92 1.42 13.54
CA VAL A 74 22.82 2.52 13.92
C VAL A 74 21.96 3.68 14.46
N ASP A 75 22.32 4.20 15.63
CA ASP A 75 21.62 5.32 16.28
C ASP A 75 22.11 6.71 15.77
N TYR A 76 21.51 7.75 16.31
CA TYR A 76 21.89 9.14 15.93
C TYR A 76 23.26 9.57 16.48
N ALA A 77 23.80 8.87 17.48
CA ALA A 77 25.16 9.07 17.99
C ALA A 77 26.18 8.21 17.23
N LEU A 78 25.73 7.47 16.19
CA LEU A 78 26.52 6.57 15.36
C LEU A 78 27.04 5.31 16.11
N ASN A 79 26.42 4.96 17.22
CA ASN A 79 26.65 3.66 17.82
C ASN A 79 25.94 2.58 17.00
N GLU A 80 26.64 1.49 16.76
CA GLU A 80 26.13 0.35 15.99
C GLU A 80 25.75 -0.80 16.94
N SER A 81 24.63 -1.46 16.67
CA SER A 81 24.21 -2.64 17.41
C SER A 81 25.10 -3.84 17.14
N ASN A 82 24.92 -4.90 17.91
CA ASN A 82 25.45 -6.21 17.51
C ASN A 82 24.81 -6.65 16.18
N ASP A 83 25.50 -7.58 15.49
CA ASP A 83 24.99 -8.22 14.28
C ASP A 83 23.67 -8.96 14.54
N SER A 84 22.79 -8.95 13.55
CA SER A 84 21.68 -9.92 13.47
C SER A 84 22.21 -11.35 13.34
N GLN A 85 21.31 -12.34 13.46
CA GLN A 85 21.62 -13.67 12.94
C GLN A 85 21.95 -13.61 11.44
N THR A 86 22.77 -14.55 10.98
CA THR A 86 23.08 -14.68 9.56
C THR A 86 21.96 -15.40 8.81
N VAL A 87 21.58 -14.89 7.67
CA VAL A 87 20.74 -15.59 6.67
C VAL A 87 21.52 -15.74 5.37
N SER A 88 21.17 -16.73 4.55
CA SER A 88 21.80 -16.91 3.25
C SER A 88 20.80 -17.45 2.24
N ALA A 89 21.05 -17.17 0.96
CA ALA A 89 20.30 -17.75 -0.16
C ALA A 89 21.21 -17.87 -1.39
N THR A 90 20.75 -18.65 -2.38
CA THR A 90 21.47 -18.84 -3.64
C THR A 90 20.53 -18.52 -4.77
N THR A 91 20.91 -17.62 -5.68
CA THR A 91 20.15 -17.28 -6.89
C THR A 91 20.00 -18.54 -7.77
N TYR A 92 18.88 -18.64 -8.49
CA TYR A 92 18.56 -19.83 -9.29
C TYR A 92 17.86 -19.45 -10.60
N PRO A 93 17.94 -20.31 -11.64
CA PRO A 93 17.22 -20.04 -12.88
C PRO A 93 15.71 -19.95 -12.64
N MET A 94 15.06 -18.95 -13.22
CA MET A 94 13.61 -18.78 -13.14
C MET A 94 12.99 -18.90 -14.53
N THR A 95 11.77 -19.45 -14.59
CA THR A 95 10.95 -19.42 -15.78
C THR A 95 10.33 -18.04 -15.97
N ASP A 96 9.83 -17.73 -17.18
CA ASP A 96 9.12 -16.47 -17.45
C ASP A 96 7.92 -16.27 -16.51
N GLU A 97 7.18 -17.34 -16.19
CA GLU A 97 6.06 -17.30 -15.25
C GLU A 97 6.52 -16.89 -13.84
N GLN A 98 7.61 -17.48 -13.36
CA GLN A 98 8.19 -17.13 -12.06
C GLN A 98 8.73 -15.69 -12.04
N LEU A 99 9.29 -15.20 -13.14
CA LEU A 99 9.73 -13.81 -13.27
C LEU A 99 8.53 -12.83 -13.24
N LEU A 100 7.44 -13.18 -13.92
CA LEU A 100 6.20 -12.39 -13.88
C LEU A 100 5.59 -12.37 -12.46
N ASP A 101 5.55 -13.51 -11.79
CA ASP A 101 5.09 -13.60 -10.39
C ASP A 101 5.93 -12.73 -9.46
N MET A 102 7.25 -12.77 -9.60
CA MET A 102 8.16 -11.93 -8.83
C MET A 102 7.86 -10.44 -9.01
N VAL A 103 7.65 -9.98 -10.26
CA VAL A 103 7.32 -8.58 -10.55
C VAL A 103 5.96 -8.21 -9.99
N GLN A 104 4.95 -9.07 -10.15
CA GLN A 104 3.62 -8.85 -9.59
C GLN A 104 3.64 -8.78 -8.07
N GLU A 105 4.33 -9.72 -7.40
CA GLU A 105 4.49 -9.71 -5.93
C GLU A 105 5.18 -8.43 -5.46
N ALA A 106 6.22 -7.97 -6.16
CA ALA A 106 6.93 -6.73 -5.82
C ALA A 106 6.01 -5.49 -5.88
N ASN A 107 5.16 -5.40 -6.91
CA ASN A 107 4.17 -4.32 -7.03
C ASN A 107 3.04 -4.46 -6.00
N PHE A 108 2.55 -5.68 -5.77
CA PHE A 108 1.52 -5.98 -4.76
C PHE A 108 1.94 -5.53 -3.36
N ARG A 109 3.22 -5.65 -2.98
CA ARG A 109 3.73 -5.24 -1.67
C ARG A 109 3.50 -3.76 -1.36
N TYR A 110 3.47 -2.88 -2.35
CA TYR A 110 3.12 -1.47 -2.13
C TYR A 110 1.74 -1.32 -1.49
N TYR A 111 0.76 -2.05 -2.00
CA TYR A 111 -0.62 -2.00 -1.54
C TYR A 111 -0.88 -2.86 -0.29
N TRP A 112 -0.08 -3.90 -0.08
CA TRP A 112 -0.26 -4.81 1.05
C TRP A 112 0.56 -4.42 2.29
N GLU A 113 1.89 -4.37 2.16
CA GLU A 113 2.81 -4.01 3.24
C GLU A 113 2.87 -2.49 3.45
N GLY A 114 2.77 -1.72 2.37
CA GLY A 114 2.84 -0.27 2.35
C GLY A 114 1.54 0.46 2.67
N ALA A 115 0.43 -0.26 2.82
CA ALA A 115 -0.87 0.34 3.14
C ALA A 115 -0.83 1.18 4.42
N GLU A 116 -1.75 2.15 4.50
CA GLU A 116 -1.97 2.88 5.74
C GLU A 116 -2.58 1.93 6.80
N PRO A 117 -1.99 1.83 8.02
CA PRO A 117 -2.28 0.71 8.92
C PRO A 117 -3.69 0.72 9.53
N ASN A 118 -4.32 1.88 9.72
CA ASN A 118 -5.66 1.95 10.32
C ASN A 118 -6.75 1.65 9.30
N SER A 119 -6.62 2.19 8.08
CA SER A 119 -7.61 2.04 7.01
C SER A 119 -7.39 0.80 6.15
N GLY A 120 -6.13 0.39 5.96
CA GLY A 120 -5.74 -0.63 5.00
C GLY A 120 -5.71 -0.16 3.55
N LEU A 121 -5.92 1.13 3.30
CA LEU A 121 -5.93 1.77 1.98
C LEU A 121 -4.53 2.22 1.54
N ALA A 122 -4.39 2.56 0.26
CA ALA A 122 -3.12 2.95 -0.32
C ALA A 122 -2.66 4.34 0.16
N ARG A 123 -1.41 4.45 0.56
CA ARG A 123 -0.77 5.76 0.77
C ARG A 123 -0.50 6.44 -0.56
N GLU A 124 -0.38 7.77 -0.53
CA GLU A 124 0.05 8.54 -1.71
C GLU A 124 1.46 8.15 -2.15
N ASN A 125 2.39 8.08 -1.21
CA ASN A 125 3.76 7.63 -1.44
C ASN A 125 4.41 7.11 -0.15
N ILE A 126 5.56 6.44 -0.29
CA ILE A 126 6.37 5.95 0.82
C ILE A 126 7.83 6.42 0.60
N PRO A 127 8.41 7.20 1.56
CA PRO A 127 7.88 7.54 2.89
C PRO A 127 6.81 8.63 2.88
N GLY A 128 6.64 9.57 2.24
CA GLY A 128 5.63 10.61 2.23
C GLY A 128 4.98 10.92 3.58
N ARG A 129 3.79 11.47 3.52
CA ARG A 129 2.89 11.66 4.67
C ARG A 129 2.23 10.32 5.00
N ASN A 130 2.68 9.67 6.08
CA ASN A 130 2.31 8.29 6.40
C ASN A 130 0.82 8.07 6.70
N ASP A 131 0.11 9.11 7.09
CA ASP A 131 -1.33 9.11 7.39
C ASP A 131 -2.21 9.47 6.17
N MET A 132 -1.61 9.89 5.05
CA MET A 132 -2.36 10.35 3.88
C MET A 132 -2.65 9.20 2.91
N ILE A 133 -3.94 8.96 2.70
CA ILE A 133 -4.47 7.99 1.75
C ILE A 133 -4.77 8.70 0.44
N ALA A 134 -4.36 8.10 -0.68
CA ALA A 134 -4.80 8.47 -2.01
C ALA A 134 -6.01 7.61 -2.40
N THR A 135 -7.16 8.25 -2.58
CA THR A 135 -8.44 7.55 -2.71
C THR A 135 -8.53 6.74 -4.01
N GLY A 136 -8.20 7.32 -5.15
CA GLY A 136 -8.20 6.61 -6.43
C GLY A 136 -7.14 5.52 -6.49
N ALA A 137 -5.92 5.78 -6.00
CA ALA A 137 -4.89 4.75 -5.90
C ALA A 137 -5.32 3.57 -5.03
N SER A 138 -6.15 3.82 -4.01
CA SER A 138 -6.75 2.77 -3.19
C SER A 138 -7.68 1.85 -3.99
N GLY A 139 -8.40 2.39 -4.99
CA GLY A 139 -9.21 1.57 -5.91
C GLY A 139 -8.36 0.57 -6.69
N PHE A 140 -7.22 0.99 -7.23
CA PHE A 140 -6.25 0.09 -7.86
C PHE A 140 -5.65 -0.91 -6.85
N GLY A 141 -5.33 -0.44 -5.64
CA GLY A 141 -4.83 -1.29 -4.55
C GLY A 141 -5.81 -2.40 -4.16
N ILE A 142 -7.10 -2.11 -4.15
CA ILE A 142 -8.17 -3.09 -3.91
C ILE A 142 -8.14 -4.20 -4.97
N MET A 143 -8.01 -3.85 -6.24
CA MET A 143 -7.88 -4.86 -7.32
C MET A 143 -6.57 -5.64 -7.21
N ALA A 144 -5.47 -4.98 -6.82
CA ALA A 144 -4.20 -5.66 -6.58
C ALA A 144 -4.29 -6.67 -5.42
N ILE A 145 -5.08 -6.39 -4.36
CA ILE A 145 -5.31 -7.34 -3.26
C ILE A 145 -6.06 -8.58 -3.76
N VAL A 146 -7.09 -8.43 -4.60
CA VAL A 146 -7.79 -9.55 -5.22
C VAL A 146 -6.82 -10.39 -6.07
N ALA A 147 -6.01 -9.75 -6.90
CA ALA A 147 -4.98 -10.45 -7.69
C ALA A 147 -3.96 -11.16 -6.78
N GLY A 148 -3.58 -10.56 -5.66
CA GLY A 148 -2.67 -11.15 -4.68
C GLY A 148 -3.22 -12.42 -4.02
N ILE A 149 -4.53 -12.50 -3.79
CA ILE A 149 -5.20 -13.72 -3.31
C ILE A 149 -5.14 -14.80 -4.39
N GLU A 150 -5.50 -14.48 -5.63
CA GLU A 150 -5.51 -15.43 -6.76
C GLU A 150 -4.12 -15.96 -7.11
N ARG A 151 -3.09 -15.13 -6.94
CA ARG A 151 -1.69 -15.53 -7.14
C ARG A 151 -1.06 -16.22 -5.93
N GLY A 152 -1.78 -16.34 -4.81
CA GLY A 152 -1.30 -16.98 -3.59
C GLY A 152 -0.25 -16.17 -2.81
N PHE A 153 -0.15 -14.86 -3.03
CA PHE A 153 0.72 -13.97 -2.25
C PHE A 153 0.18 -13.78 -0.83
N ILE A 154 -1.12 -13.84 -0.69
CA ILE A 154 -1.86 -13.84 0.57
C ILE A 154 -3.02 -14.85 0.49
N THR A 155 -3.52 -15.25 1.65
CA THR A 155 -4.70 -16.10 1.73
C THR A 155 -5.99 -15.30 1.53
N ARG A 156 -7.08 -15.97 1.15
CA ARG A 156 -8.41 -15.34 1.06
C ARG A 156 -8.86 -14.76 2.41
N GLU A 157 -8.58 -15.47 3.52
CA GLU A 157 -8.94 -14.98 4.87
C GLU A 157 -8.20 -13.68 5.22
N GLU A 158 -6.91 -13.58 4.90
CA GLU A 158 -6.16 -12.31 5.07
C GLU A 158 -6.77 -11.19 4.24
N GLY A 159 -7.17 -11.48 3.00
CA GLY A 159 -7.89 -10.54 2.15
C GLY A 159 -9.22 -10.11 2.76
N VAL A 160 -10.03 -11.06 3.25
CA VAL A 160 -11.31 -10.78 3.93
C VAL A 160 -11.10 -9.84 5.12
N GLN A 161 -10.10 -10.11 5.97
CA GLN A 161 -9.79 -9.23 7.12
C GLN A 161 -9.39 -7.81 6.66
N ARG A 162 -8.60 -7.70 5.61
CA ARG A 162 -8.24 -6.40 5.02
C ARG A 162 -9.47 -5.66 4.50
N PHE A 163 -10.38 -6.32 3.82
CA PHE A 163 -11.58 -5.70 3.26
C PHE A 163 -12.59 -5.29 4.34
N LEU A 164 -12.74 -6.05 5.42
CA LEU A 164 -13.53 -5.63 6.57
C LEU A 164 -12.99 -4.34 7.19
N LYS A 165 -11.67 -4.22 7.29
CA LYS A 165 -11.01 -2.99 7.76
C LYS A 165 -11.29 -1.82 6.81
N ILE A 166 -11.06 -1.99 5.51
CA ILE A 166 -11.26 -0.97 4.47
C ILE A 166 -12.70 -0.46 4.48
N THR A 167 -13.68 -1.36 4.44
CA THR A 167 -15.09 -0.97 4.39
C THR A 167 -15.53 -0.27 5.67
N SER A 168 -15.13 -0.77 6.85
CA SER A 168 -15.42 -0.12 8.12
C SER A 168 -14.81 1.28 8.25
N PHE A 169 -13.61 1.49 7.68
CA PHE A 169 -13.01 2.82 7.62
C PHE A 169 -13.79 3.75 6.68
N LEU A 170 -14.09 3.31 5.46
CA LEU A 170 -14.81 4.09 4.47
C LEU A 170 -16.23 4.46 4.91
N GLU A 171 -16.91 3.63 5.69
CA GLU A 171 -18.23 3.95 6.26
C GLU A 171 -18.18 5.19 7.16
N LYS A 172 -17.06 5.43 7.84
CA LYS A 172 -16.85 6.52 8.81
C LYS A 172 -16.16 7.76 8.22
N ALA A 173 -15.45 7.59 7.10
CA ALA A 173 -14.71 8.68 6.45
C ALA A 173 -15.66 9.80 5.96
N ASP A 174 -15.12 11.01 5.84
CA ASP A 174 -15.85 12.15 5.28
C ASP A 174 -16.37 11.83 3.86
N LYS A 175 -17.61 12.22 3.62
CA LYS A 175 -18.28 12.08 2.33
C LYS A 175 -19.06 13.35 2.00
N PHE A 176 -19.12 13.66 0.71
CA PHE A 176 -19.74 14.84 0.17
C PHE A 176 -20.72 14.40 -0.92
N HIS A 177 -22.01 14.38 -0.61
CA HIS A 177 -23.01 13.75 -1.47
C HIS A 177 -22.63 12.32 -1.88
N GLY A 178 -22.06 11.58 -0.89
CA GLY A 178 -21.60 10.21 -1.05
C GLY A 178 -20.24 10.04 -1.72
N ALA A 179 -19.71 11.05 -2.41
CA ALA A 179 -18.35 11.01 -2.93
C ALA A 179 -17.32 11.24 -1.82
N VAL A 180 -16.13 10.66 -1.97
CA VAL A 180 -14.99 10.85 -1.08
C VAL A 180 -14.06 11.94 -1.63
N SER A 181 -13.20 12.46 -0.79
CA SER A 181 -12.19 13.44 -1.21
C SER A 181 -11.00 12.78 -1.90
N HIS A 182 -10.19 13.59 -2.59
CA HIS A 182 -8.95 13.17 -3.24
C HIS A 182 -8.02 12.46 -2.27
N PHE A 183 -7.75 13.11 -1.13
CA PHE A 183 -6.95 12.54 -0.05
C PHE A 183 -7.73 12.50 1.26
N ILE A 184 -7.51 11.45 2.03
CA ILE A 184 -8.13 11.22 3.33
C ILE A 184 -7.01 10.96 4.35
N ASP A 185 -7.16 11.52 5.54
CA ASP A 185 -6.34 11.17 6.69
C ASP A 185 -6.73 9.77 7.19
N GLY A 186 -5.79 8.82 7.14
CA GLY A 186 -6.03 7.41 7.47
C GLY A 186 -6.29 7.14 8.95
N THR A 187 -5.93 8.08 9.83
CA THR A 187 -6.19 7.98 11.27
C THR A 187 -7.58 8.46 11.62
N THR A 188 -7.99 9.60 11.03
CA THR A 188 -9.23 10.28 11.42
C THR A 188 -10.39 10.11 10.43
N GLY A 189 -10.13 9.69 9.21
CA GLY A 189 -11.11 9.64 8.13
C GLY A 189 -11.49 11.01 7.56
N LYS A 190 -10.76 12.07 7.92
CA LYS A 190 -11.03 13.44 7.49
C LYS A 190 -10.36 13.75 6.16
N THR A 191 -11.02 14.63 5.41
CA THR A 191 -10.47 15.19 4.16
C THR A 191 -9.13 15.88 4.39
N VAL A 192 -8.16 15.64 3.51
CA VAL A 192 -6.88 16.34 3.46
C VAL A 192 -6.88 17.22 2.21
N ALA A 193 -7.00 18.53 2.38
CA ALA A 193 -6.98 19.51 1.29
C ALA A 193 -5.53 19.75 0.81
N PHE A 194 -4.91 18.73 0.22
CA PHE A 194 -3.48 18.72 -0.12
C PHE A 194 -3.11 19.72 -1.22
N PHE A 195 -3.94 19.84 -2.23
CA PHE A 195 -3.72 20.79 -3.34
C PHE A 195 -4.22 22.21 -3.03
N GLY A 196 -4.65 22.44 -1.80
CA GLY A 196 -5.06 23.78 -1.33
C GLY A 196 -6.50 23.83 -0.87
N PRO A 197 -6.95 25.01 -0.37
CA PRO A 197 -8.24 25.14 0.31
C PRO A 197 -9.48 24.82 -0.56
N LYS A 198 -9.32 24.79 -1.87
CA LYS A 198 -10.41 24.44 -2.78
C LYS A 198 -10.62 22.93 -2.95
N ASP A 199 -9.60 22.13 -2.61
CA ASP A 199 -9.61 20.67 -2.71
C ASP A 199 -10.01 20.04 -1.36
N ASN A 200 -11.12 20.49 -0.82
CA ASN A 200 -11.59 20.13 0.54
C ASN A 200 -12.92 19.38 0.56
N GLY A 201 -13.34 18.84 -0.57
CA GLY A 201 -14.64 18.23 -0.72
C GLY A 201 -14.64 16.93 -1.51
N GLY A 202 -15.78 16.63 -2.15
CA GLY A 202 -15.94 15.42 -2.93
C GLY A 202 -15.24 15.48 -4.28
N ASP A 203 -14.38 14.49 -4.55
CA ASP A 203 -13.72 14.27 -5.83
C ASP A 203 -14.38 13.09 -6.55
N LEU A 204 -15.08 13.37 -7.64
CA LEU A 204 -15.83 12.34 -8.35
C LEU A 204 -14.95 11.38 -9.15
N VAL A 205 -13.78 11.84 -9.62
CA VAL A 205 -12.82 11.01 -10.36
C VAL A 205 -12.20 10.00 -9.43
N GLU A 206 -11.66 10.45 -8.30
CA GLU A 206 -11.08 9.58 -7.29
C GLU A 206 -12.11 8.60 -6.71
N THR A 207 -13.33 9.08 -6.47
CA THR A 207 -14.47 8.25 -6.05
C THR A 207 -14.76 7.15 -7.07
N SER A 208 -14.74 7.46 -8.37
CA SER A 208 -15.00 6.46 -9.41
C SER A 208 -13.94 5.37 -9.45
N PHE A 209 -12.66 5.70 -9.31
CA PHE A 209 -11.58 4.73 -9.21
C PHE A 209 -11.68 3.87 -7.94
N LEU A 210 -12.02 4.48 -6.81
CA LEU A 210 -12.25 3.73 -5.57
C LEU A 210 -13.37 2.70 -5.76
N PHE A 211 -14.50 3.12 -6.32
CA PHE A 211 -15.63 2.21 -6.55
C PHE A 211 -15.37 1.17 -7.63
N GLN A 212 -14.53 1.46 -8.63
CA GLN A 212 -14.08 0.44 -9.57
C GLN A 212 -13.44 -0.75 -8.82
N GLY A 213 -12.57 -0.46 -7.86
CA GLY A 213 -11.96 -1.48 -7.00
C GLY A 213 -12.98 -2.14 -6.07
N LEU A 214 -13.80 -1.35 -5.36
CA LEU A 214 -14.78 -1.89 -4.42
C LEU A 214 -15.82 -2.81 -5.08
N LEU A 215 -16.33 -2.46 -6.26
CA LEU A 215 -17.27 -3.29 -7.00
C LEU A 215 -16.61 -4.59 -7.50
N THR A 216 -15.33 -4.54 -7.89
CA THR A 216 -14.55 -5.73 -8.21
C THR A 216 -14.45 -6.65 -6.98
N ALA A 217 -14.10 -6.12 -5.82
CA ALA A 217 -14.02 -6.87 -4.57
C ALA A 217 -15.38 -7.44 -4.15
N ARG A 218 -16.45 -6.65 -4.29
CA ARG A 218 -17.82 -7.11 -4.02
C ARG A 218 -18.19 -8.34 -4.84
N GLN A 219 -17.76 -8.39 -6.07
CA GLN A 219 -18.03 -9.51 -6.97
C GLN A 219 -17.14 -10.72 -6.65
N TYR A 220 -15.93 -10.46 -6.21
CA TYR A 220 -14.95 -11.50 -5.86
C TYR A 220 -15.30 -12.22 -4.55
N PHE A 221 -15.67 -11.48 -3.50
CA PHE A 221 -16.04 -12.04 -2.20
C PHE A 221 -17.50 -12.50 -2.22
N ASP A 222 -17.74 -13.65 -2.84
CA ASP A 222 -19.06 -14.19 -3.16
C ASP A 222 -19.55 -15.31 -2.21
N GLN A 223 -18.70 -15.73 -1.25
CA GLN A 223 -19.06 -16.81 -0.34
C GLN A 223 -20.19 -16.40 0.64
N GLU A 224 -21.00 -17.41 1.01
CA GLU A 224 -22.19 -17.22 1.84
C GLU A 224 -21.90 -17.19 3.36
N ASN A 225 -20.65 -16.84 3.74
CA ASN A 225 -20.27 -16.60 5.13
C ASN A 225 -20.56 -15.16 5.57
N ASP A 226 -20.66 -14.94 6.87
CA ASP A 226 -21.07 -13.63 7.44
C ASP A 226 -20.09 -12.50 7.11
N LYS A 227 -18.78 -12.78 7.08
CA LYS A 227 -17.75 -11.80 6.79
C LYS A 227 -17.84 -11.26 5.36
N GLU A 228 -17.94 -12.15 4.38
CA GLU A 228 -18.06 -11.75 2.98
C GLU A 228 -19.40 -11.09 2.68
N LYS A 229 -20.49 -11.57 3.30
CA LYS A 229 -21.79 -10.89 3.26
C LYS A 229 -21.71 -9.46 3.84
N GLN A 230 -20.95 -9.26 4.90
CA GLN A 230 -20.73 -7.93 5.47
C GLN A 230 -19.98 -7.03 4.50
N ILE A 231 -18.90 -7.51 3.88
CA ILE A 231 -18.13 -6.75 2.85
C ILE A 231 -19.08 -6.32 1.73
N ARG A 232 -19.86 -7.25 1.17
CA ARG A 232 -20.83 -6.94 0.09
C ARG A 232 -21.85 -5.89 0.51
N ARG A 233 -22.47 -6.02 1.70
CA ARG A 233 -23.44 -5.04 2.21
C ARG A 233 -22.84 -3.67 2.42
N SER A 234 -21.64 -3.58 2.98
CA SER A 234 -20.94 -2.30 3.17
C SER A 234 -20.65 -1.62 1.84
N ILE A 235 -20.15 -2.37 0.86
CA ILE A 235 -19.88 -1.82 -0.48
C ILE A 235 -21.17 -1.37 -1.17
N ASP A 236 -22.22 -2.17 -1.11
CA ASP A 236 -23.54 -1.82 -1.68
C ASP A 236 -24.09 -0.55 -1.05
N SER A 237 -23.96 -0.40 0.27
CA SER A 237 -24.40 0.80 0.98
C SER A 237 -23.60 2.04 0.56
N LEU A 238 -22.27 1.93 0.53
CA LEU A 238 -21.40 3.02 0.10
C LEU A 238 -21.72 3.45 -1.34
N TRP A 239 -21.85 2.47 -2.25
CA TRP A 239 -22.17 2.72 -3.68
C TRP A 239 -23.51 3.42 -3.87
N LYS A 240 -24.57 2.93 -3.22
CA LYS A 240 -25.92 3.47 -3.34
C LYS A 240 -26.08 4.88 -2.77
N ASN A 241 -25.20 5.26 -1.85
CA ASN A 241 -25.20 6.58 -1.23
C ASN A 241 -24.49 7.66 -2.05
N VAL A 242 -23.83 7.31 -3.16
CA VAL A 242 -23.23 8.31 -4.05
C VAL A 242 -24.31 8.99 -4.88
N GLU A 243 -24.51 10.26 -4.68
CA GLU A 243 -25.47 11.10 -5.42
C GLU A 243 -24.85 11.57 -6.74
N TRP A 244 -24.62 10.66 -7.70
CA TRP A 244 -23.99 10.96 -8.99
C TRP A 244 -24.64 12.14 -9.70
N SER A 245 -25.97 12.27 -9.62
CA SER A 245 -26.72 13.36 -10.24
C SER A 245 -26.42 14.73 -9.61
N TRP A 246 -26.00 14.79 -8.33
CA TRP A 246 -25.54 16.01 -7.68
C TRP A 246 -24.37 16.64 -8.46
N TYR A 247 -23.46 15.81 -8.90
CA TYR A 247 -22.24 16.22 -9.60
C TYR A 247 -22.48 16.69 -11.03
N LYS A 248 -23.73 16.79 -11.47
CA LYS A 248 -24.12 17.51 -12.69
C LYS A 248 -24.09 19.03 -12.53
N GLN A 249 -23.98 19.54 -11.30
CA GLN A 249 -24.04 20.97 -10.94
C GLN A 249 -25.42 21.61 -11.17
N PHE A 250 -26.08 21.32 -12.32
CA PHE A 250 -27.45 21.74 -12.64
C PHE A 250 -28.17 20.64 -13.42
N LYS A 251 -29.52 20.65 -13.32
CA LYS A 251 -30.36 19.52 -13.75
C LYS A 251 -30.11 19.08 -15.21
N ASP A 252 -29.98 20.03 -16.12
CA ASP A 252 -29.88 19.77 -17.56
C ASP A 252 -28.44 19.74 -18.08
N SER A 253 -27.44 19.70 -17.18
CA SER A 253 -26.03 19.53 -17.56
C SER A 253 -25.81 18.19 -18.25
N PRO A 254 -25.21 18.17 -19.45
CA PRO A 254 -24.78 16.92 -20.09
C PRO A 254 -23.50 16.35 -19.50
N TYR A 255 -22.87 17.07 -18.59
CA TYR A 255 -21.60 16.71 -17.98
C TYR A 255 -21.72 16.44 -16.49
N LEU A 256 -20.87 15.59 -15.96
CA LEU A 256 -20.50 15.53 -14.56
C LEU A 256 -19.32 16.50 -14.32
N TYR A 257 -19.20 16.96 -13.08
CA TYR A 257 -18.12 17.84 -12.65
C TYR A 257 -17.23 17.13 -11.67
N TRP A 258 -15.94 17.41 -11.73
CA TRP A 258 -14.91 16.71 -10.98
C TRP A 258 -15.09 16.84 -9.47
N HIS A 259 -15.31 18.07 -8.99
CA HIS A 259 -15.18 18.37 -7.57
C HIS A 259 -16.33 19.27 -7.08
N TRP A 260 -16.77 19.03 -5.85
CA TRP A 260 -17.66 19.90 -5.10
C TRP A 260 -17.11 20.15 -3.69
N SER A 261 -17.00 21.44 -3.31
CA SER A 261 -16.52 21.91 -2.02
C SER A 261 -17.70 22.26 -1.10
N PRO A 262 -17.69 21.82 0.18
CA PRO A 262 -18.79 22.11 1.11
C PRO A 262 -18.94 23.60 1.47
N ASP A 263 -17.88 24.38 1.35
CA ASP A 263 -17.84 25.80 1.68
C ASP A 263 -17.62 26.72 0.47
N GLN A 264 -17.16 26.20 -0.65
CA GLN A 264 -16.89 26.95 -1.88
C GLN A 264 -17.65 26.42 -3.12
N ALA A 265 -18.54 25.47 -2.90
CA ALA A 265 -19.41 24.86 -3.95
C ALA A 265 -18.60 24.40 -5.18
N TRP A 266 -18.90 24.90 -6.35
CA TRP A 266 -18.32 24.51 -7.64
C TRP A 266 -17.11 25.36 -8.04
N VAL A 267 -16.31 25.82 -7.08
CA VAL A 267 -15.13 26.67 -7.35
C VAL A 267 -14.11 25.99 -8.26
N ILE A 268 -13.96 24.67 -8.17
CA ILE A 268 -13.22 23.84 -9.13
C ILE A 268 -14.25 23.40 -10.20
N ASN A 269 -14.36 24.17 -11.26
CA ASN A 269 -15.38 24.01 -12.29
C ASN A 269 -14.88 23.20 -13.49
N HIS A 270 -14.29 22.01 -13.22
CA HIS A 270 -13.81 21.11 -14.25
C HIS A 270 -14.87 20.10 -14.67
N LYS A 271 -15.27 20.17 -15.95
CA LYS A 271 -16.17 19.19 -16.57
C LYS A 271 -15.41 17.89 -16.83
N LEU A 272 -16.07 16.76 -16.54
CA LEU A 272 -15.59 15.47 -16.98
C LEU A 272 -16.06 15.26 -18.41
N ILE A 273 -15.13 15.39 -19.33
CA ILE A 273 -15.38 15.23 -20.77
C ILE A 273 -14.79 13.87 -21.14
N GLY A 274 -15.63 12.96 -21.65
CA GLY A 274 -15.19 11.66 -22.15
C GLY A 274 -14.30 11.79 -23.40
N TRP A 275 -13.55 10.73 -23.67
CA TRP A 275 -12.70 10.59 -24.86
C TRP A 275 -13.54 10.18 -26.06
#